data_90393c2ae838889452110a8671393099
#
_entry.id   90393c2ae838889452110a8671393099
#
_cell.length_a   1.000
_cell.length_b   1.000
_cell.length_c   1.000
_cell.angle_alpha   90.00
_cell.angle_beta   90.00
_cell.angle_gamma   90.00
#
_symmetry.space_group_name_H-M   'P 1'
#
loop_
_entity.id
_entity.type
_entity.pdbx_description
1 polymer ?
#
loop_
_entity_poly.entity_id
_entity_poly.type
_entity_poly.pdbx_seq_one_letter_code
_entity_poly.pdbx_strand_id
1 'polypeptide(L)'
;MRKLTLIGIAALASAPLVLAPAAFAGGSRDDRGVVKSGRCSAGSTWTLKAKFDDGRLETEFEVDQNRVGRRWSVTLVRNGRTVLSGIRRTVAPSGSFEVRRVLSNAPGADRITARARALAGGETCRGSLAI
;
A
#
# COMPACT_ATOMS: atom_id res chain seq x y z
N MET A 1 61.56 60.97 3.84
CA MET A 1 60.37 60.58 3.03
C MET A 1 60.20 59.08 3.08
N ARG A 2 59.20 58.66 3.79
CA ARG A 2 58.89 57.20 3.88
C ARG A 2 57.69 56.92 2.98
N LYS A 3 57.88 56.03 2.03
CA LYS A 3 56.80 55.57 1.21
C LYS A 3 56.10 54.44 1.93
N LEU A 4 54.83 54.69 2.22
CA LEU A 4 53.93 53.66 2.73
C LEU A 4 53.43 52.85 1.54
N THR A 5 53.80 51.59 1.51
CA THR A 5 53.26 50.64 0.55
C THR A 5 52.00 50.02 1.14
N LEU A 6 50.89 50.35 0.58
CA LEU A 6 49.61 49.69 0.90
C LEU A 6 49.58 48.34 0.20
N ILE A 7 49.64 47.29 1.00
CA ILE A 7 49.42 45.93 0.55
C ILE A 7 47.93 45.70 0.52
N GLY A 8 47.35 45.63 -0.64
CA GLY A 8 45.98 45.24 -0.83
C GLY A 8 45.80 43.74 -0.58
N ILE A 9 45.06 43.41 0.43
CA ILE A 9 44.66 42.02 0.68
C ILE A 9 43.46 41.77 -0.22
N ALA A 10 43.66 40.99 -1.25
CA ALA A 10 42.57 40.44 -2.05
C ALA A 10 41.90 39.33 -1.23
N ALA A 11 40.73 39.61 -0.73
CA ALA A 11 39.90 38.58 -0.12
C ALA A 11 39.33 37.70 -1.23
N LEU A 12 39.85 36.50 -1.33
CA LEU A 12 39.25 35.43 -2.12
C LEU A 12 37.98 34.97 -1.40
N ALA A 13 36.88 35.42 -1.87
CA ALA A 13 35.59 34.86 -1.47
C ALA A 13 35.44 33.47 -2.08
N SER A 14 35.78 32.46 -1.32
CA SER A 14 35.41 31.10 -1.66
C SER A 14 33.91 30.93 -1.45
N ALA A 15 33.17 30.91 -2.54
CA ALA A 15 31.76 30.54 -2.50
C ALA A 15 31.67 29.04 -2.15
N PRO A 16 30.91 28.67 -1.15
CA PRO A 16 30.67 27.26 -0.90
C PRO A 16 29.87 26.65 -2.05
N LEU A 17 30.45 25.68 -2.68
CA LEU A 17 29.74 24.86 -3.67
C LEU A 17 28.70 24.05 -2.89
N VAL A 18 27.49 24.52 -2.89
CA VAL A 18 26.38 23.75 -2.35
C VAL A 18 26.06 22.64 -3.34
N LEU A 19 26.62 21.47 -3.11
CA LEU A 19 26.14 20.28 -3.79
C LEU A 19 24.73 20.02 -3.27
N ALA A 20 23.75 20.35 -4.08
CA ALA A 20 22.41 19.89 -3.84
C ALA A 20 22.43 18.35 -3.89
N PRO A 21 21.90 17.64 -2.88
CA PRO A 21 21.79 16.20 -2.97
C PRO A 21 20.88 15.88 -4.16
N ALA A 22 21.40 15.09 -5.10
CA ALA A 22 20.57 14.56 -6.16
C ALA A 22 19.44 13.78 -5.49
N ALA A 23 18.22 14.28 -5.62
CA ALA A 23 17.07 13.54 -5.22
C ALA A 23 16.96 12.34 -6.16
N PHE A 24 17.38 11.17 -5.68
CA PHE A 24 17.11 9.95 -6.37
C PHE A 24 15.61 9.69 -6.31
N ALA A 25 14.89 10.13 -7.33
CA ALA A 25 13.53 9.70 -7.61
C ALA A 25 13.54 8.27 -8.17
N GLY A 26 14.29 7.40 -7.52
CA GLY A 26 14.50 6.01 -7.90
C GLY A 26 14.21 5.09 -6.75
N GLY A 27 13.25 5.42 -5.92
CA GLY A 27 12.61 4.41 -5.11
C GLY A 27 11.86 3.49 -6.06
N SER A 28 12.27 2.23 -6.17
CA SER A 28 11.48 1.24 -6.83
C SER A 28 10.04 1.38 -6.33
N ARG A 29 9.09 1.59 -7.24
CA ARG A 29 7.67 1.62 -6.93
C ARG A 29 7.21 0.33 -6.27
N ASP A 30 8.08 -0.67 -6.25
CA ASP A 30 7.86 -2.02 -5.77
C ASP A 30 7.70 -2.11 -4.26
N ASP A 31 8.31 -1.20 -3.50
CA ASP A 31 8.24 -1.23 -2.03
C ASP A 31 7.07 -0.43 -1.44
N ARG A 32 6.34 0.30 -2.28
CA ARG A 32 5.22 1.13 -1.83
C ARG A 32 3.89 0.52 -2.21
N GLY A 33 3.44 -0.41 -1.41
CA GLY A 33 2.10 -0.91 -1.53
C GLY A 33 1.05 0.17 -1.26
N VAL A 34 -0.14 -0.04 -1.78
CA VAL A 34 -1.33 0.74 -1.46
C VAL A 34 -2.12 -0.02 -0.40
N VAL A 35 -2.50 0.69 0.65
CA VAL A 35 -3.33 0.14 1.73
C VAL A 35 -4.58 0.98 1.85
N LYS A 36 -5.73 0.32 1.86
CA LYS A 36 -7.02 0.90 2.17
C LYS A 36 -7.67 0.11 3.29
N SER A 37 -8.39 0.79 4.15
CA SER A 37 -9.16 0.17 5.22
C SER A 37 -10.47 0.91 5.43
N GLY A 38 -11.41 0.24 6.06
CA GLY A 38 -12.71 0.82 6.32
C GLY A 38 -13.54 -0.04 7.25
N ARG A 39 -14.78 0.38 7.42
CA ARG A 39 -15.77 -0.34 8.21
C ARG A 39 -16.72 -1.12 7.32
N CYS A 40 -17.13 -2.26 7.81
CA CYS A 40 -18.21 -3.04 7.23
C CYS A 40 -19.58 -2.56 7.76
N SER A 41 -20.66 -3.09 7.22
CA SER A 41 -22.02 -2.61 7.49
C SER A 41 -22.51 -2.82 8.92
N ALA A 42 -21.88 -3.71 9.69
CA ALA A 42 -22.30 -4.02 11.05
C ALA A 42 -21.14 -4.03 12.07
N GLY A 43 -20.13 -3.19 11.86
CA GLY A 43 -19.08 -2.94 12.83
C GLY A 43 -17.79 -3.71 12.64
N SER A 44 -17.72 -4.71 11.76
CA SER A 44 -16.45 -5.33 11.36
C SER A 44 -15.60 -4.32 10.61
N THR A 45 -14.31 -4.56 10.54
CA THR A 45 -13.36 -3.74 9.78
C THR A 45 -12.70 -4.56 8.67
N TRP A 46 -12.26 -3.89 7.64
CA TRP A 46 -11.54 -4.52 6.55
C TRP A 46 -10.27 -3.75 6.20
N THR A 47 -9.29 -4.46 5.70
CA THR A 47 -8.06 -3.89 5.16
C THR A 47 -7.75 -4.57 3.83
N LEU A 48 -7.47 -3.77 2.82
CA LEU A 48 -7.08 -4.22 1.49
C LEU A 48 -5.71 -3.66 1.17
N LYS A 49 -4.78 -4.52 0.81
CA LYS A 49 -3.40 -4.17 0.46
C LYS A 49 -3.06 -4.71 -0.92
N ALA A 50 -2.32 -3.93 -1.67
CA ALA A 50 -1.71 -4.38 -2.91
C ALA A 50 -0.31 -3.80 -3.02
N LYS A 51 0.65 -4.61 -3.43
CA LYS A 51 2.03 -4.19 -3.69
C LYS A 51 2.62 -5.00 -4.82
N PHE A 52 3.54 -4.38 -5.54
CA PHE A 52 4.38 -5.11 -6.47
C PHE A 52 5.54 -5.74 -5.71
N ASP A 53 5.79 -6.99 -5.97
CA ASP A 53 6.90 -7.74 -5.42
C ASP A 53 7.41 -8.71 -6.49
N ASP A 54 8.67 -8.55 -6.86
CA ASP A 54 9.35 -9.42 -7.81
C ASP A 54 8.61 -9.55 -9.16
N GLY A 55 8.08 -8.44 -9.67
CA GLY A 55 7.33 -8.38 -10.93
C GLY A 55 5.93 -8.96 -10.85
N ARG A 56 5.42 -9.24 -9.67
CA ARG A 56 4.06 -9.72 -9.42
C ARG A 56 3.29 -8.75 -8.55
N LEU A 57 1.98 -8.79 -8.65
CA LEU A 57 1.09 -8.02 -7.81
C LEU A 57 0.57 -8.90 -6.68
N GLU A 58 1.01 -8.64 -5.46
CA GLU A 58 0.47 -9.27 -4.26
C GLU A 58 -0.73 -8.50 -3.75
N THR A 59 -1.82 -9.20 -3.51
CA THR A 59 -3.05 -8.65 -2.93
C THR A 59 -3.40 -9.40 -1.66
N GLU A 60 -3.77 -8.64 -0.63
CA GLU A 60 -4.23 -9.18 0.66
C GLU A 60 -5.51 -8.47 1.06
N PHE A 61 -6.49 -9.22 1.49
CA PHE A 61 -7.73 -8.71 2.04
C PHE A 61 -8.03 -9.38 3.37
N GLU A 62 -8.16 -8.58 4.41
CA GLU A 62 -8.47 -9.01 5.76
C GLU A 62 -9.81 -8.44 6.21
N VAL A 63 -10.60 -9.27 6.88
CA VAL A 63 -11.80 -8.84 7.61
C VAL A 63 -11.62 -9.23 9.07
N ASP A 64 -11.78 -8.26 9.95
CA ASP A 64 -11.78 -8.46 11.40
C ASP A 64 -13.20 -8.25 11.94
N GLN A 65 -13.81 -9.35 12.38
CA GLN A 65 -15.13 -9.37 12.99
C GLN A 65 -15.05 -9.40 14.52
N ASN A 66 -13.87 -9.69 15.07
CA ASN A 66 -13.66 -9.93 16.49
C ASN A 66 -14.55 -11.07 17.05
N ARG A 67 -14.87 -12.04 16.21
CA ARG A 67 -15.57 -13.27 16.55
C ARG A 67 -15.01 -14.44 15.77
N VAL A 68 -14.61 -15.48 16.48
CA VAL A 68 -14.02 -16.70 15.90
C VAL A 68 -15.10 -17.63 15.35
N GLY A 69 -14.79 -18.32 14.26
CA GLY A 69 -15.63 -19.40 13.71
C GLY A 69 -16.76 -18.91 12.79
N ARG A 70 -16.73 -17.67 12.38
CA ARG A 70 -17.75 -17.09 11.49
C ARG A 70 -17.35 -17.28 10.02
N ARG A 71 -18.29 -17.70 9.21
CA ARG A 71 -18.07 -17.91 7.77
C ARG A 71 -18.46 -16.70 6.95
N TRP A 72 -17.64 -16.39 5.98
CA TRP A 72 -17.81 -15.28 5.06
C TRP A 72 -17.60 -15.75 3.61
N SER A 73 -18.44 -15.27 2.73
CA SER A 73 -18.20 -15.34 1.29
C SER A 73 -17.29 -14.20 0.87
N VAL A 74 -16.20 -14.51 0.17
CA VAL A 74 -15.16 -13.53 -0.20
C VAL A 74 -14.93 -13.56 -1.69
N THR A 75 -14.79 -12.39 -2.30
CA THR A 75 -14.48 -12.22 -3.72
C THR A 75 -13.45 -11.12 -3.89
N LEU A 76 -12.38 -11.41 -4.63
CA LEU A 76 -11.43 -10.42 -5.13
C LEU A 76 -11.62 -10.26 -6.64
N VAL A 77 -11.65 -9.01 -7.07
CA VAL A 77 -11.83 -8.65 -8.49
C VAL A 77 -10.68 -7.75 -8.91
N ARG A 78 -10.06 -8.06 -10.03
CA ARG A 78 -9.02 -7.25 -10.67
C ARG A 78 -9.52 -6.77 -12.03
N ASN A 79 -9.61 -5.45 -12.21
CA ASN A 79 -10.05 -4.86 -13.49
C ASN A 79 -11.33 -5.50 -14.04
N GLY A 80 -12.31 -5.73 -13.16
CA GLY A 80 -13.58 -6.34 -13.52
C GLY A 80 -13.59 -7.87 -13.62
N ARG A 81 -12.45 -8.53 -13.43
CA ARG A 81 -12.34 -10.00 -13.48
C ARG A 81 -12.16 -10.57 -12.08
N THR A 82 -12.96 -11.55 -11.71
CA THR A 82 -12.81 -12.28 -10.46
C THR A 82 -11.52 -13.10 -10.48
N VAL A 83 -10.66 -12.88 -9.48
CA VAL A 83 -9.38 -13.58 -9.33
C VAL A 83 -9.34 -14.48 -8.10
N LEU A 84 -10.29 -14.34 -7.19
CA LEU A 84 -10.49 -15.23 -6.05
C LEU A 84 -11.96 -15.20 -5.64
N SER A 85 -12.50 -16.36 -5.35
CA SER A 85 -13.85 -16.52 -4.80
C SER A 85 -13.87 -17.74 -3.88
N GLY A 86 -14.51 -17.63 -2.74
CA GLY A 86 -14.61 -18.74 -1.80
C GLY A 86 -15.16 -18.35 -0.44
N ILE A 87 -15.27 -19.35 0.42
CA ILE A 87 -15.68 -19.19 1.80
C ILE A 87 -14.45 -19.16 2.69
N ARG A 88 -14.44 -18.25 3.66
CA ARG A 88 -13.41 -18.14 4.68
C ARG A 88 -14.05 -18.11 6.06
N ARG A 89 -13.33 -18.61 7.04
CA ARG A 89 -13.75 -18.65 8.43
C ARG A 89 -12.85 -17.75 9.26
N THR A 90 -13.44 -16.95 10.14
CA THR A 90 -12.67 -16.18 11.11
C THR A 90 -11.99 -17.11 12.11
N VAL A 91 -10.74 -16.81 12.45
CA VAL A 91 -9.89 -17.66 13.30
C VAL A 91 -9.36 -16.89 14.50
N ALA A 92 -9.01 -17.66 15.54
CA ALA A 92 -8.35 -17.12 16.71
C ALA A 92 -6.93 -16.62 16.37
N PRO A 93 -6.38 -15.63 17.15
CA PRO A 93 -6.99 -15.01 18.34
C PRO A 93 -7.94 -13.85 18.05
N SER A 94 -7.80 -13.20 16.91
CA SER A 94 -8.47 -11.92 16.64
C SER A 94 -9.92 -12.06 16.16
N GLY A 95 -10.31 -13.23 15.67
CA GLY A 95 -11.62 -13.37 15.02
C GLY A 95 -11.64 -12.72 13.64
N SER A 96 -10.57 -12.86 12.90
CA SER A 96 -10.37 -12.35 11.55
C SER A 96 -10.07 -13.47 10.56
N PHE A 97 -10.20 -13.17 9.28
CA PHE A 97 -9.64 -13.98 8.20
C PHE A 97 -8.87 -13.09 7.23
N GLU A 98 -7.91 -13.67 6.56
CA GLU A 98 -7.15 -13.04 5.50
C GLU A 98 -7.17 -13.92 4.26
N VAL A 99 -7.33 -13.29 3.09
CA VAL A 99 -7.10 -13.95 1.81
C VAL A 99 -5.95 -13.25 1.11
N ARG A 100 -5.11 -14.04 0.46
CA ARG A 100 -3.96 -13.54 -0.30
C ARG A 100 -4.00 -14.12 -1.71
N ARG A 101 -3.73 -13.26 -2.68
CA ARG A 101 -3.60 -13.67 -4.07
C ARG A 101 -2.41 -12.98 -4.70
N VAL A 102 -1.55 -13.75 -5.32
CA VAL A 102 -0.45 -13.25 -6.13
C VAL A 102 -0.87 -13.32 -7.59
N LEU A 103 -0.82 -12.16 -8.25
CA LEU A 103 -1.27 -12.00 -9.63
C LEU A 103 -0.06 -11.68 -10.52
N SER A 104 -0.14 -12.11 -11.77
CA SER A 104 0.84 -11.69 -12.77
C SER A 104 0.75 -10.18 -12.98
N ASN A 105 1.90 -9.53 -13.13
CA ASN A 105 1.91 -8.12 -13.49
C ASN A 105 1.48 -7.96 -14.95
N ALA A 106 0.50 -7.09 -15.18
CA ALA A 106 0.02 -6.73 -16.50
C ALA A 106 0.29 -5.24 -16.76
N PRO A 107 0.45 -4.80 -18.01
CA PRO A 107 0.61 -3.39 -18.32
C PRO A 107 -0.60 -2.57 -17.89
N GLY A 108 -0.34 -1.33 -17.44
CA GLY A 108 -1.37 -0.38 -17.06
C GLY A 108 -1.72 -0.43 -15.57
N ALA A 109 -2.66 0.41 -15.20
CA ALA A 109 -3.15 0.51 -13.83
C ALA A 109 -4.04 -0.69 -13.47
N ASP A 110 -3.92 -1.12 -12.24
CA ASP A 110 -4.76 -2.18 -11.68
C ASP A 110 -5.75 -1.60 -10.67
N ARG A 111 -7.00 -1.96 -10.82
CA ARG A 111 -8.03 -1.72 -9.82
C ARG A 111 -8.40 -3.04 -9.15
N ILE A 112 -8.20 -3.09 -7.86
CA ILE A 112 -8.56 -4.23 -7.02
C ILE A 112 -9.78 -3.88 -6.21
N THR A 113 -10.80 -4.71 -6.28
CA THR A 113 -12.01 -4.62 -5.45
C THR A 113 -12.14 -5.89 -4.64
N ALA A 114 -12.33 -5.74 -3.34
CA ALA A 114 -12.59 -6.85 -2.42
C ALA A 114 -14.00 -6.74 -1.87
N ARG A 115 -14.68 -7.86 -1.77
CA ARG A 115 -16.00 -7.97 -1.17
C ARG A 115 -16.04 -9.16 -0.25
N ALA A 116 -16.71 -8.98 0.88
CA ALA A 116 -17.01 -10.07 1.77
C ALA A 116 -18.43 -9.92 2.32
N ARG A 117 -19.08 -11.06 2.52
CA ARG A 117 -20.42 -11.13 3.11
C ARG A 117 -20.46 -12.22 4.17
N ALA A 118 -20.87 -11.88 5.37
CA ALA A 118 -21.10 -12.86 6.42
C ALA A 118 -22.28 -13.75 6.06
N LEU A 119 -22.12 -15.07 6.17
CA LEU A 119 -23.21 -16.02 5.88
C LEU A 119 -24.31 -15.94 6.92
N ALA A 120 -23.97 -15.62 8.16
CA ALA A 120 -24.94 -15.34 9.22
C ALA A 120 -25.05 -13.83 9.41
N GLY A 121 -26.28 -13.30 9.30
CA GLY A 121 -26.54 -11.87 9.50
C GLY A 121 -26.30 -10.98 8.29
N GLY A 122 -25.57 -11.45 7.28
CA GLY A 122 -25.42 -10.75 6.01
C GLY A 122 -24.60 -9.46 6.06
N GLU A 123 -23.76 -9.28 7.08
CA GLU A 123 -22.84 -8.13 7.11
C GLU A 123 -21.97 -8.09 5.84
N THR A 124 -21.76 -6.91 5.28
CA THR A 124 -20.99 -6.73 4.07
C THR A 124 -19.81 -5.82 4.30
N CYS A 125 -18.68 -6.20 3.70
CA CYS A 125 -17.47 -5.39 3.60
C CYS A 125 -17.15 -5.17 2.13
N ARG A 126 -16.73 -3.98 1.78
CA ARG A 126 -16.27 -3.65 0.43
C ARG A 126 -15.13 -2.67 0.48
N GLY A 127 -14.05 -3.00 -0.19
CA GLY A 127 -12.89 -2.14 -0.38
C GLY A 127 -12.46 -2.09 -1.83
N SER A 128 -11.85 -0.98 -2.24
CA SER A 128 -11.28 -0.82 -3.56
C SER A 128 -10.04 0.03 -3.48
N LEU A 129 -9.05 -0.31 -4.29
CA LEU A 129 -7.83 0.47 -4.46
C LEU A 129 -7.38 0.43 -5.92
N ALA A 130 -6.55 1.39 -6.28
CA ALA A 130 -5.85 1.43 -7.56
C ALA A 130 -4.34 1.47 -7.32
N ILE A 131 -3.58 0.77 -8.15
CA ILE A 131 -2.12 0.68 -8.06
C ILE A 131 -1.49 0.66 -9.46
#